data_2339786c471f6c6599cd4b98307216ed
#
_entry.id   2339786c471f6c6599cd4b98307216ed
#
_cell.length_a   1.000
_cell.length_b   1.000
_cell.length_c   1.000
_cell.angle_alpha   90.00
_cell.angle_beta   90.00
_cell.angle_gamma   90.00
#
_symmetry.space_group_name_H-M   'P 1'
#
loop_
_entity.id
_entity.type
_entity.pdbx_description
1 polymer ?
#
loop_
_entity_poly.entity_id
_entity_poly.type
_entity_poly.pdbx_seq_one_letter_code
_entity_poly.pdbx_strand_id
1 'polypeptide(L)'
;HKTYLKLSSEEARGLPDFIHTLHQITYLLCFAVDATVTISEVLATSNEILMEVAEGKSIPVKIKVFYPSQPFSEDLPKIDIHRMLFRFSHIRGNAEEIFNNWLNAYSEIRPSIGLYFSAVTGAHKYLDGKFLALAQGLETYHRRTSSETLMERSKFRAIVAKLLWMCPKESRKWLKGRLQHGNEINLGRRIKMIIEPYKSYVGNSNQRNKIIRGVVNTRNYLTHYSKELEEETVKGADLWVLCQKMEAIFQLHLLQQLGFTKDEIQAILTSNHKLKQKFGEI
;
A
#
# COMPACT_ATOMS: atom_id res chain seq x y z
N HIS A 1 3.45 -14.67 -28.52
CA HIS A 1 2.39 -13.66 -28.50
C HIS A 1 2.79 -12.51 -27.59
N LYS A 2 2.69 -11.25 -28.06
CA LYS A 2 2.81 -10.07 -27.22
C LYS A 2 1.42 -9.59 -26.85
N THR A 3 1.19 -9.28 -25.57
CA THR A 3 -0.07 -8.72 -25.08
C THR A 3 0.15 -7.25 -24.77
N TYR A 4 -0.75 -6.40 -25.18
CA TYR A 4 -0.71 -4.96 -24.95
C TYR A 4 -1.90 -4.53 -24.11
N LEU A 5 -1.68 -3.59 -23.20
CA LEU A 5 -2.73 -2.80 -22.58
C LEU A 5 -2.90 -1.52 -23.42
N LYS A 6 -4.13 -1.23 -23.83
CA LYS A 6 -4.45 0.01 -24.54
C LYS A 6 -5.14 0.99 -23.61
N LEU A 7 -4.58 2.18 -23.48
CA LEU A 7 -5.22 3.33 -22.85
C LEU A 7 -5.67 4.29 -23.96
N SER A 8 -6.91 4.72 -23.93
CA SER A 8 -7.45 5.68 -24.90
C SER A 8 -8.32 6.72 -24.19
N SER A 9 -8.37 7.93 -24.76
CA SER A 9 -9.26 9.01 -24.33
C SER A 9 -9.95 9.57 -25.58
N GLU A 10 -11.22 9.91 -25.45
CA GLU A 10 -11.98 10.60 -26.51
C GLU A 10 -11.56 12.05 -26.61
N GLU A 11 -11.17 12.66 -25.48
CA GLU A 11 -10.62 14.01 -25.43
C GLU A 11 -9.10 13.99 -25.56
N ALA A 12 -8.53 15.03 -26.19
CA ALA A 12 -7.09 15.21 -26.26
C ALA A 12 -6.52 15.41 -24.85
N ARG A 13 -5.57 14.55 -24.47
CA ARG A 13 -4.83 14.61 -23.20
C ARG A 13 -3.34 14.61 -23.44
N GLY A 14 -2.60 15.25 -22.56
CA GLY A 14 -1.15 15.24 -22.59
C GLY A 14 -0.55 13.87 -22.31
N LEU A 15 0.59 13.56 -22.92
CA LEU A 15 1.33 12.32 -22.66
C LEU A 15 1.59 12.07 -21.15
N PRO A 16 1.90 13.08 -20.31
CA PRO A 16 2.09 12.87 -18.87
C PRO A 16 0.86 12.25 -18.16
N ASP A 17 -0.35 12.57 -18.59
CA ASP A 17 -1.58 12.00 -17.99
C ASP A 17 -1.70 10.51 -18.27
N PHE A 18 -1.38 10.10 -19.51
CA PHE A 18 -1.33 8.68 -19.86
C PHE A 18 -0.23 7.93 -19.11
N ILE A 19 0.97 8.53 -18.97
CA ILE A 19 2.07 7.93 -18.20
C ILE A 19 1.67 7.79 -16.73
N HIS A 20 0.99 8.78 -16.16
CA HIS A 20 0.49 8.71 -14.78
C HIS A 20 -0.50 7.55 -14.59
N THR A 21 -1.48 7.42 -15.48
CA THR A 21 -2.46 6.33 -15.45
C THR A 21 -1.78 4.97 -15.67
N LEU A 22 -0.84 4.90 -16.61
CA LEU A 22 -0.06 3.70 -16.90
C LEU A 22 0.75 3.23 -15.67
N HIS A 23 1.35 4.16 -14.92
CA HIS A 23 2.04 3.88 -13.68
C HIS A 23 1.09 3.27 -12.62
N GLN A 24 -0.10 3.84 -12.45
CA GLN A 24 -1.11 3.31 -11.53
C GLN A 24 -1.52 1.88 -11.90
N ILE A 25 -1.78 1.63 -13.20
CA ILE A 25 -2.17 0.30 -13.68
C ILE A 25 -1.00 -0.69 -13.54
N THR A 26 0.24 -0.26 -13.77
CA THR A 26 1.40 -1.13 -13.54
C THR A 26 1.49 -1.60 -12.09
N TYR A 27 1.23 -0.72 -11.13
CA TYR A 27 1.15 -1.14 -9.72
C TYR A 27 -0.02 -2.08 -9.43
N LEU A 28 -1.17 -1.90 -10.08
CA LEU A 28 -2.27 -2.87 -9.97
C LEU A 28 -1.85 -4.25 -10.49
N LEU A 29 -1.13 -4.30 -11.62
CA LEU A 29 -0.60 -5.56 -12.15
C LEU A 29 0.44 -6.18 -11.23
N CYS A 30 1.37 -5.38 -10.68
CA CYS A 30 2.32 -5.85 -9.67
C CYS A 30 1.60 -6.44 -8.44
N PHE A 31 0.53 -5.80 -8.01
CA PHE A 31 -0.29 -6.28 -6.90
C PHE A 31 -1.00 -7.58 -7.24
N ALA A 32 -1.68 -7.65 -8.38
CA ALA A 32 -2.39 -8.85 -8.82
C ALA A 32 -1.47 -10.07 -8.97
N VAL A 33 -0.28 -9.88 -9.56
CA VAL A 33 0.73 -10.93 -9.77
C VAL A 33 1.52 -11.26 -8.49
N ASP A 34 1.51 -10.37 -7.50
CA ASP A 34 2.37 -10.39 -6.29
C ASP A 34 3.86 -10.47 -6.63
N ALA A 35 4.26 -9.77 -7.69
CA ALA A 35 5.64 -9.66 -8.15
C ALA A 35 5.83 -8.35 -8.95
N THR A 36 7.08 -7.93 -9.12
CA THR A 36 7.40 -6.74 -9.94
C THR A 36 7.12 -7.04 -11.40
N VAL A 37 6.23 -6.26 -12.00
CA VAL A 37 5.91 -6.27 -13.43
C VAL A 37 6.54 -5.03 -14.05
N THR A 38 7.28 -5.21 -15.15
CA THR A 38 7.96 -4.13 -15.87
C THR A 38 7.32 -3.94 -17.24
N ILE A 39 7.15 -2.67 -17.64
CA ILE A 39 6.71 -2.32 -18.99
C ILE A 39 7.91 -2.45 -19.93
N SER A 40 7.77 -3.27 -20.96
CA SER A 40 8.83 -3.50 -21.94
C SER A 40 8.83 -2.46 -23.09
N GLU A 41 7.66 -1.97 -23.47
CA GLU A 41 7.51 -1.03 -24.59
C GLU A 41 6.25 -0.17 -24.40
N VAL A 42 6.36 1.11 -24.71
CA VAL A 42 5.23 2.04 -24.77
C VAL A 42 5.14 2.64 -26.16
N LEU A 43 3.97 2.49 -26.77
CA LEU A 43 3.64 3.08 -28.08
C LEU A 43 2.49 4.05 -27.90
N ALA A 44 2.64 5.27 -28.38
CA ALA A 44 1.59 6.28 -28.42
C ALA A 44 1.14 6.54 -29.86
N THR A 45 -0.13 6.93 -30.02
CA THR A 45 -0.68 7.44 -31.27
C THR A 45 -1.50 8.69 -30.99
N SER A 46 -1.52 9.63 -31.92
CA SER A 46 -2.41 10.79 -31.90
C SER A 46 -3.12 10.93 -33.24
N ASN A 47 -4.36 11.39 -33.22
CA ASN A 47 -5.08 11.71 -34.45
C ASN A 47 -4.55 12.96 -35.14
N GLU A 48 -3.67 13.71 -34.49
CA GLU A 48 -3.02 14.90 -35.05
C GLU A 48 -1.71 14.57 -35.81
N ILE A 49 -1.14 13.37 -35.58
CA ILE A 49 0.12 12.92 -36.18
C ILE A 49 -0.16 11.75 -37.08
N LEU A 50 -0.40 12.07 -38.35
CA LEU A 50 -0.82 11.10 -39.36
C LEU A 50 0.29 10.87 -40.37
N MET A 51 0.34 9.68 -40.93
CA MET A 51 1.16 9.29 -42.06
C MET A 51 0.24 8.88 -43.22
N GLU A 52 0.42 9.46 -44.38
CA GLU A 52 -0.26 9.07 -45.58
C GLU A 52 0.31 7.72 -46.10
N VAL A 53 -0.54 6.73 -46.22
CA VAL A 53 -0.18 5.36 -46.67
C VAL A 53 -0.68 5.04 -48.06
N ALA A 54 -1.67 5.81 -48.57
CA ALA A 54 -2.17 5.78 -49.93
C ALA A 54 -2.90 7.11 -50.19
N GLU A 55 -3.17 7.41 -51.48
CA GLU A 55 -3.88 8.62 -51.85
C GLU A 55 -5.21 8.76 -51.09
N GLY A 56 -5.31 9.82 -50.28
CA GLY A 56 -6.46 10.12 -49.41
C GLY A 56 -6.64 9.20 -48.20
N LYS A 57 -5.66 8.32 -47.87
CA LYS A 57 -5.71 7.45 -46.67
C LYS A 57 -4.57 7.69 -45.77
N SER A 58 -4.85 8.26 -44.60
CA SER A 58 -3.87 8.50 -43.54
C SER A 58 -4.16 7.62 -42.33
N ILE A 59 -3.09 7.20 -41.65
CA ILE A 59 -3.15 6.44 -40.38
C ILE A 59 -2.34 7.11 -39.31
N PRO A 60 -2.71 6.98 -38.02
CA PRO A 60 -1.90 7.52 -36.91
C PRO A 60 -0.51 6.90 -36.85
N VAL A 61 0.49 7.74 -36.71
CA VAL A 61 1.89 7.29 -36.54
C VAL A 61 2.08 6.65 -35.17
N LYS A 62 2.76 5.49 -35.14
CA LYS A 62 3.19 4.86 -33.88
C LYS A 62 4.47 5.49 -33.37
N ILE A 63 4.40 6.18 -32.26
CA ILE A 63 5.49 6.88 -31.61
C ILE A 63 5.99 6.03 -30.45
N LYS A 64 7.29 5.68 -30.43
CA LYS A 64 7.90 5.03 -29.28
C LYS A 64 8.13 6.06 -28.18
N VAL A 65 7.66 5.73 -26.96
CA VAL A 65 7.81 6.59 -25.79
C VAL A 65 8.85 5.98 -24.85
N PHE A 66 9.87 6.77 -24.52
CA PHE A 66 10.93 6.40 -23.59
C PHE A 66 10.84 7.31 -22.35
N TYR A 67 10.74 6.69 -21.18
CA TYR A 67 10.73 7.40 -19.91
C TYR A 67 11.24 6.49 -18.80
N PRO A 68 11.76 7.03 -17.67
CA PRO A 68 12.12 6.25 -16.50
C PRO A 68 10.88 5.57 -15.91
N SER A 69 10.71 4.27 -16.18
CA SER A 69 9.59 3.49 -15.68
C SER A 69 9.91 2.88 -14.32
N GLN A 70 9.00 3.02 -13.37
CA GLN A 70 9.01 2.33 -12.08
C GLN A 70 7.63 1.71 -11.85
N PRO A 71 7.54 0.51 -11.22
CA PRO A 71 8.64 -0.34 -10.76
C PRO A 71 9.41 -0.98 -11.94
N PHE A 72 10.66 -1.33 -11.70
CA PHE A 72 11.54 -1.96 -12.70
C PHE A 72 12.19 -3.24 -12.16
N SER A 73 12.26 -4.26 -12.98
CA SER A 73 13.04 -5.48 -12.76
C SER A 73 13.62 -5.94 -14.09
N GLU A 74 14.89 -6.32 -14.10
CA GLU A 74 15.52 -6.94 -15.27
C GLU A 74 15.00 -8.36 -15.50
N ASP A 75 14.64 -9.03 -14.41
CA ASP A 75 14.09 -10.38 -14.45
C ASP A 75 12.60 -10.34 -14.77
N LEU A 76 12.18 -11.18 -15.71
CA LEU A 76 10.77 -11.44 -15.94
C LEU A 76 10.20 -12.20 -14.73
N PRO A 77 9.04 -11.78 -14.20
CA PRO A 77 8.42 -12.48 -13.09
C PRO A 77 8.09 -13.92 -13.50
N LYS A 78 8.52 -14.90 -12.69
CA LYS A 78 8.06 -16.28 -12.84
C LYS A 78 6.57 -16.32 -12.53
N ILE A 79 5.75 -16.39 -13.57
CA ILE A 79 4.29 -16.41 -13.43
C ILE A 79 3.88 -17.79 -12.93
N ASP A 80 3.48 -17.85 -11.67
CA ASP A 80 2.83 -18.99 -11.06
C ASP A 80 1.40 -18.56 -10.65
N ILE A 81 0.43 -19.13 -11.32
CA ILE A 81 -0.99 -18.81 -11.12
C ILE A 81 -1.49 -19.05 -9.69
N HIS A 82 -0.81 -19.95 -8.93
CA HIS A 82 -1.13 -20.26 -7.54
C HIS A 82 -0.53 -19.26 -6.54
N ARG A 83 0.35 -18.37 -7.02
CA ARG A 83 0.99 -17.32 -6.22
C ARG A 83 0.43 -15.92 -6.51
N MET A 84 -0.36 -15.78 -7.56
CA MET A 84 -1.04 -14.51 -7.87
C MET A 84 -2.16 -14.24 -6.86
N LEU A 85 -2.28 -13.00 -6.39
CA LEU A 85 -3.40 -12.61 -5.50
C LEU A 85 -4.73 -12.78 -6.24
N PHE A 86 -4.81 -12.30 -7.47
CA PHE A 86 -5.97 -12.55 -8.33
C PHE A 86 -5.58 -12.51 -9.82
N ARG A 87 -6.45 -13.07 -10.65
CA ARG A 87 -6.31 -13.11 -12.10
C ARG A 87 -7.50 -12.41 -12.75
N PHE A 88 -7.37 -12.05 -14.02
CA PHE A 88 -8.46 -11.46 -14.78
C PHE A 88 -9.73 -12.35 -14.77
N SER A 89 -9.58 -13.67 -14.78
CA SER A 89 -10.70 -14.60 -14.65
C SER A 89 -11.52 -14.43 -13.38
N HIS A 90 -10.90 -13.97 -12.27
CA HIS A 90 -11.58 -13.72 -11.00
C HIS A 90 -12.38 -12.42 -11.01
N ILE A 91 -11.96 -11.43 -11.81
CA ILE A 91 -12.55 -10.09 -11.84
C ILE A 91 -13.30 -9.79 -13.16
N ARG A 92 -13.46 -10.77 -14.05
CA ARG A 92 -14.01 -10.56 -15.39
C ARG A 92 -15.41 -9.93 -15.38
N GLY A 93 -16.22 -10.25 -14.38
CA GLY A 93 -17.58 -9.74 -14.25
C GLY A 93 -17.67 -8.31 -13.70
N ASN A 94 -16.62 -7.85 -13.01
CA ASN A 94 -16.55 -6.54 -12.31
C ASN A 94 -15.22 -5.81 -12.53
N ALA A 95 -14.54 -6.10 -13.64
CA ALA A 95 -13.20 -5.54 -13.92
C ALA A 95 -13.21 -4.01 -13.94
N GLU A 96 -14.23 -3.39 -14.54
CA GLU A 96 -14.38 -1.94 -14.57
C GLU A 96 -14.43 -1.35 -13.16
N GLU A 97 -15.22 -1.94 -12.27
CA GLU A 97 -15.33 -1.53 -10.88
C GLU A 97 -13.97 -1.66 -10.15
N ILE A 98 -13.28 -2.79 -10.32
CA ILE A 98 -11.95 -3.04 -9.73
C ILE A 98 -10.93 -2.00 -10.18
N PHE A 99 -10.88 -1.68 -11.47
CA PHE A 99 -9.98 -0.65 -12.00
C PHE A 99 -10.33 0.74 -11.45
N ASN A 100 -11.61 1.10 -11.42
CA ASN A 100 -12.06 2.39 -10.88
C ASN A 100 -11.77 2.49 -9.38
N ASN A 101 -12.04 1.45 -8.61
CA ASN A 101 -11.72 1.40 -7.18
C ASN A 101 -10.22 1.54 -6.94
N TRP A 102 -9.37 0.90 -7.76
CA TRP A 102 -7.93 1.08 -7.66
C TRP A 102 -7.47 2.51 -7.93
N LEU A 103 -7.96 3.13 -9.01
CA LEU A 103 -7.59 4.50 -9.36
C LEU A 103 -8.02 5.49 -8.27
N ASN A 104 -9.22 5.30 -7.70
CA ASN A 104 -9.73 6.10 -6.59
C ASN A 104 -8.91 5.88 -5.32
N ALA A 105 -8.66 4.62 -4.93
CA ALA A 105 -7.82 4.28 -3.79
C ALA A 105 -6.40 4.83 -3.95
N TYR A 106 -5.84 4.76 -5.16
CA TYR A 106 -4.52 5.32 -5.45
C TYR A 106 -4.49 6.83 -5.20
N SER A 107 -5.56 7.56 -5.53
CA SER A 107 -5.67 8.99 -5.22
C SER A 107 -5.74 9.24 -3.71
N GLU A 108 -6.56 8.48 -2.99
CA GLU A 108 -6.85 8.69 -1.57
C GLU A 108 -5.72 8.25 -0.64
N ILE A 109 -5.16 7.05 -0.89
CA ILE A 109 -4.14 6.43 -0.02
C ILE A 109 -2.77 6.32 -0.70
N ARG A 110 -2.47 7.15 -1.71
CA ARG A 110 -1.22 7.15 -2.48
C ARG A 110 0.05 7.00 -1.65
N PRO A 111 0.27 7.76 -0.54
CA PRO A 111 1.49 7.61 0.24
C PRO A 111 1.63 6.23 0.86
N SER A 112 0.52 5.61 1.25
CA SER A 112 0.49 4.27 1.81
C SER A 112 0.80 3.21 0.75
N ILE A 113 0.20 3.32 -0.45
CA ILE A 113 0.48 2.46 -1.60
C ILE A 113 1.96 2.57 -2.01
N GLY A 114 2.50 3.79 -2.07
CA GLY A 114 3.92 4.01 -2.40
C GLY A 114 4.86 3.33 -1.41
N LEU A 115 4.59 3.41 -0.10
CA LEU A 115 5.35 2.72 0.94
C LEU A 115 5.24 1.19 0.84
N TYR A 116 4.05 0.67 0.57
CA TYR A 116 3.85 -0.76 0.32
C TYR A 116 4.72 -1.23 -0.86
N PHE A 117 4.61 -0.59 -2.01
CA PHE A 117 5.37 -1.01 -3.19
C PHE A 117 6.87 -0.81 -3.03
N SER A 118 7.33 0.23 -2.35
CA SER A 118 8.75 0.38 -2.03
C SER A 118 9.29 -0.81 -1.21
N ALA A 119 8.45 -1.38 -0.33
CA ALA A 119 8.83 -2.55 0.47
C ALA A 119 8.84 -3.86 -0.32
N VAL A 120 7.99 -4.02 -1.35
CA VAL A 120 7.82 -5.31 -2.05
C VAL A 120 8.49 -5.38 -3.42
N THR A 121 8.84 -4.25 -4.03
CA THR A 121 9.50 -4.21 -5.35
C THR A 121 11.03 -4.18 -5.30
N GLY A 122 11.63 -4.46 -4.14
CA GLY A 122 13.09 -4.55 -4.00
C GLY A 122 13.82 -3.21 -3.86
N ALA A 123 13.09 -2.10 -3.63
CA ALA A 123 13.72 -0.78 -3.43
C ALA A 123 14.58 -0.72 -2.14
N HIS A 124 14.27 -1.55 -1.15
CA HIS A 124 15.02 -1.64 0.10
C HIS A 124 15.99 -2.82 0.08
N LYS A 125 17.30 -2.54 0.09
CA LYS A 125 18.35 -3.56 0.22
C LYS A 125 18.41 -4.18 1.62
N TYR A 126 18.05 -3.41 2.65
CA TYR A 126 18.10 -3.82 4.04
C TYR A 126 16.69 -4.07 4.59
N LEU A 127 16.60 -5.08 5.44
CA LEU A 127 15.33 -5.51 6.04
C LEU A 127 14.71 -4.43 6.92
N ASP A 128 15.53 -3.64 7.62
CA ASP A 128 15.07 -2.52 8.47
C ASP A 128 14.33 -1.46 7.65
N GLY A 129 14.85 -1.13 6.45
CA GLY A 129 14.17 -0.20 5.52
C GLY A 129 12.84 -0.76 5.03
N LYS A 130 12.79 -2.05 4.65
CA LYS A 130 11.54 -2.72 4.30
C LYS A 130 10.53 -2.68 5.44
N PHE A 131 10.98 -3.00 6.66
CA PHE A 131 10.12 -2.97 7.85
C PHE A 131 9.57 -1.56 8.12
N LEU A 132 10.42 -0.52 8.11
CA LEU A 132 9.99 0.86 8.33
C LEU A 132 8.97 1.31 7.28
N ALA A 133 9.18 0.97 6.02
CA ALA A 133 8.24 1.27 4.94
C ALA A 133 6.88 0.60 5.17
N LEU A 134 6.85 -0.67 5.58
CA LEU A 134 5.59 -1.38 5.90
C LEU A 134 4.90 -0.80 7.14
N ALA A 135 5.64 -0.51 8.21
CA ALA A 135 5.09 0.05 9.44
C ALA A 135 4.47 1.42 9.21
N GLN A 136 5.20 2.30 8.51
CA GLN A 136 4.71 3.63 8.14
C GLN A 136 3.56 3.54 7.12
N GLY A 137 3.63 2.59 6.19
CA GLY A 137 2.58 2.34 5.21
C GLY A 137 1.26 1.96 5.85
N LEU A 138 1.26 1.01 6.79
CA LEU A 138 0.08 0.61 7.55
C LEU A 138 -0.44 1.75 8.44
N GLU A 139 0.44 2.48 9.13
CA GLU A 139 0.03 3.65 9.92
C GLU A 139 -0.64 4.70 9.03
N THR A 140 -0.06 5.00 7.87
CA THR A 140 -0.58 5.98 6.90
C THR A 140 -1.91 5.51 6.31
N TYR A 141 -2.03 4.22 5.98
CA TYR A 141 -3.29 3.62 5.54
C TYR A 141 -4.40 3.88 6.56
N HIS A 142 -4.16 3.52 7.83
CA HIS A 142 -5.16 3.72 8.87
C HIS A 142 -5.51 5.21 9.07
N ARG A 143 -4.52 6.11 9.02
CA ARG A 143 -4.77 7.57 9.16
C ARG A 143 -5.65 8.12 8.04
N ARG A 144 -5.57 7.56 6.84
CA ARG A 144 -6.34 8.01 5.69
C ARG A 144 -7.70 7.35 5.54
N THR A 145 -7.87 6.15 6.09
CA THR A 145 -9.12 5.37 6.01
C THR A 145 -9.95 5.42 7.29
N SER A 146 -9.44 6.05 8.37
CA SER A 146 -10.12 6.12 9.66
C SER A 146 -10.02 7.52 10.26
N SER A 147 -11.15 8.01 10.78
CA SER A 147 -11.24 9.26 11.53
C SER A 147 -11.19 9.07 13.05
N GLU A 148 -10.83 7.85 13.52
CA GLU A 148 -10.85 7.53 14.94
C GLU A 148 -9.84 8.32 15.77
N THR A 149 -10.28 8.72 16.95
CA THR A 149 -9.51 9.44 17.96
C THR A 149 -9.65 8.76 19.32
N LEU A 150 -8.81 9.11 20.29
CA LEU A 150 -8.87 8.54 21.65
C LEU A 150 -10.21 8.83 22.33
N MET A 151 -10.71 10.03 22.12
CA MET A 151 -12.00 10.49 22.64
C MET A 151 -12.65 11.49 21.70
N GLU A 152 -13.90 11.80 21.92
CA GLU A 152 -14.63 12.82 21.17
C GLU A 152 -13.87 14.16 21.20
N ARG A 153 -13.77 14.84 20.06
CA ARG A 153 -12.98 16.07 19.90
C ARG A 153 -13.41 17.18 20.86
N SER A 154 -14.71 17.33 21.13
CA SER A 154 -15.25 18.31 22.07
C SER A 154 -14.76 18.06 23.49
N LYS A 155 -14.81 16.79 23.95
CA LYS A 155 -14.32 16.38 25.26
C LYS A 155 -12.81 16.62 25.42
N PHE A 156 -12.04 16.25 24.38
CA PHE A 156 -10.59 16.51 24.39
C PHE A 156 -10.27 18.00 24.50
N ARG A 157 -10.95 18.85 23.70
CA ARG A 157 -10.77 20.30 23.76
C ARG A 157 -11.08 20.87 25.15
N ALA A 158 -12.15 20.40 25.79
CA ALA A 158 -12.50 20.83 27.16
C ALA A 158 -11.42 20.43 28.17
N ILE A 159 -10.87 19.21 28.08
CA ILE A 159 -9.77 18.74 28.93
C ILE A 159 -8.52 19.61 28.69
N VAL A 160 -8.13 19.85 27.45
CA VAL A 160 -6.97 20.70 27.10
C VAL A 160 -7.15 22.12 27.63
N ALA A 161 -8.34 22.71 27.46
CA ALA A 161 -8.62 24.06 27.99
C ALA A 161 -8.47 24.12 29.51
N LYS A 162 -8.99 23.14 30.25
CA LYS A 162 -8.84 23.04 31.70
C LYS A 162 -7.37 22.88 32.11
N LEU A 163 -6.62 22.00 31.45
CA LEU A 163 -5.20 21.79 31.74
C LEU A 163 -4.38 23.07 31.48
N LEU A 164 -4.64 23.78 30.39
CA LEU A 164 -3.95 25.02 30.07
C LEU A 164 -4.32 26.15 31.05
N TRP A 165 -5.56 26.19 31.53
CA TRP A 165 -5.98 27.17 32.56
C TRP A 165 -5.24 26.95 33.89
N MET A 166 -5.07 25.67 34.31
CA MET A 166 -4.36 25.30 35.55
C MET A 166 -2.84 25.39 35.42
N CYS A 167 -2.31 25.41 34.18
CA CYS A 167 -0.88 25.43 33.94
C CYS A 167 -0.28 26.84 34.21
N PRO A 168 0.92 26.95 34.83
CA PRO A 168 1.66 28.19 34.92
C PRO A 168 1.82 28.88 33.58
N LYS A 169 1.73 30.20 33.52
CA LYS A 169 1.70 30.97 32.26
C LYS A 169 2.92 30.67 31.39
N GLU A 170 4.07 30.59 31.96
CA GLU A 170 5.37 30.29 31.31
C GLU A 170 5.41 28.91 30.66
N SER A 171 4.65 27.93 31.16
CA SER A 171 4.64 26.55 30.66
C SER A 171 3.48 26.27 29.69
N ARG A 172 2.55 27.18 29.52
CA ARG A 172 1.34 26.96 28.67
C ARG A 172 1.67 26.71 27.22
N LYS A 173 2.64 27.43 26.64
CA LYS A 173 3.07 27.24 25.24
C LYS A 173 3.64 25.85 25.02
N TRP A 174 4.51 25.41 25.94
CA TRP A 174 5.07 24.06 25.92
C TRP A 174 3.98 22.99 26.05
N LEU A 175 3.09 23.10 27.04
CA LEU A 175 2.01 22.14 27.26
C LEU A 175 1.05 22.07 26.06
N LYS A 176 0.66 23.22 25.48
CA LYS A 176 -0.18 23.27 24.28
C LYS A 176 0.46 22.52 23.12
N GLY A 177 1.78 22.69 22.90
CA GLY A 177 2.51 21.96 21.88
C GLY A 177 2.51 20.44 22.11
N ARG A 178 2.69 20.00 23.37
CA ARG A 178 2.66 18.57 23.74
C ARG A 178 1.27 17.94 23.55
N LEU A 179 0.22 18.69 23.78
CA LEU A 179 -1.15 18.21 23.64
C LEU A 179 -1.71 18.32 22.21
N GLN A 180 -0.98 18.90 21.26
CA GLN A 180 -1.44 19.13 19.88
C GLN A 180 -1.95 17.84 19.22
N HIS A 181 -1.24 16.73 19.44
CA HIS A 181 -1.57 15.40 18.92
C HIS A 181 -2.10 14.45 20.00
N GLY A 182 -2.44 14.96 21.18
CA GLY A 182 -2.81 14.15 22.35
C GLY A 182 -4.11 13.34 22.17
N ASN A 183 -4.97 13.69 21.21
CA ASN A 183 -6.18 12.92 20.90
C ASN A 183 -5.99 11.90 19.78
N GLU A 184 -4.79 11.81 19.20
CA GLU A 184 -4.50 10.80 18.20
C GLU A 184 -4.29 9.43 18.86
N ILE A 185 -4.79 8.40 18.21
CA ILE A 185 -4.50 7.03 18.63
C ILE A 185 -3.06 6.68 18.24
N ASN A 186 -2.36 5.98 19.14
CA ASN A 186 -0.98 5.58 18.93
C ASN A 186 -0.83 4.45 17.90
N LEU A 187 0.40 4.18 17.45
CA LEU A 187 0.71 3.16 16.47
C LEU A 187 0.16 1.78 16.87
N GLY A 188 0.36 1.36 18.14
CA GLY A 188 -0.09 0.06 18.61
C GLY A 188 -1.60 -0.14 18.48
N ARG A 189 -2.38 0.88 18.81
CA ARG A 189 -3.84 0.84 18.63
C ARG A 189 -4.22 0.83 17.15
N ARG A 190 -3.51 1.58 16.28
CA ARG A 190 -3.74 1.54 14.83
C ARG A 190 -3.47 0.16 14.25
N ILE A 191 -2.34 -0.47 14.60
CA ILE A 191 -2.01 -1.82 14.14
C ILE A 191 -3.03 -2.85 14.66
N LYS A 192 -3.49 -2.71 15.91
CA LYS A 192 -4.57 -3.56 16.44
C LYS A 192 -5.84 -3.46 15.61
N MET A 193 -6.24 -2.26 15.22
CA MET A 193 -7.45 -2.03 14.42
C MET A 193 -7.30 -2.54 12.99
N ILE A 194 -6.11 -2.41 12.40
CA ILE A 194 -5.78 -2.98 11.09
C ILE A 194 -5.83 -4.52 11.12
N ILE A 195 -5.38 -5.15 12.20
CA ILE A 195 -5.42 -6.61 12.35
C ILE A 195 -6.84 -7.13 12.61
N GLU A 196 -7.71 -6.36 13.27
CA GLU A 196 -9.01 -6.84 13.78
C GLU A 196 -9.90 -7.48 12.70
N PRO A 197 -10.07 -6.95 11.47
CA PRO A 197 -10.88 -7.59 10.42
C PRO A 197 -10.38 -8.97 10.01
N TYR A 198 -9.09 -9.24 10.19
CA TYR A 198 -8.39 -10.44 9.74
C TYR A 198 -7.78 -11.25 10.90
N LYS A 199 -8.27 -11.05 12.13
CA LYS A 199 -7.71 -11.63 13.35
C LYS A 199 -7.65 -13.17 13.34
N SER A 200 -8.57 -13.84 12.66
CA SER A 200 -8.60 -15.30 12.53
C SER A 200 -7.39 -15.86 11.79
N TYR A 201 -6.82 -15.11 10.84
CA TYR A 201 -5.65 -15.51 10.06
C TYR A 201 -4.33 -15.11 10.72
N VAL A 202 -4.36 -14.04 11.51
CA VAL A 202 -3.15 -13.54 12.18
C VAL A 202 -2.80 -14.38 13.40
N GLY A 203 -3.77 -15.13 13.95
CA GLY A 203 -3.58 -16.05 15.07
C GLY A 203 -4.34 -15.66 16.33
N ASN A 204 -4.03 -16.32 17.45
CA ASN A 204 -4.67 -16.08 18.73
C ASN A 204 -4.28 -14.71 19.34
N SER A 205 -4.90 -14.33 20.45
CA SER A 205 -4.66 -13.02 21.10
C SER A 205 -3.20 -12.77 21.46
N ASN A 206 -2.49 -13.81 21.94
CA ASN A 206 -1.07 -13.68 22.31
C ASN A 206 -0.19 -13.42 21.09
N GLN A 207 -0.46 -14.14 19.99
CA GLN A 207 0.27 -13.97 18.72
C GLN A 207 0.04 -12.56 18.14
N ARG A 208 -1.21 -12.08 18.15
CA ARG A 208 -1.52 -10.71 17.69
C ARG A 208 -0.85 -9.65 18.56
N ASN A 209 -0.87 -9.83 19.89
CA ASN A 209 -0.19 -8.91 20.80
C ASN A 209 1.34 -8.91 20.58
N LYS A 210 1.95 -10.08 20.30
CA LYS A 210 3.38 -10.18 19.96
C LYS A 210 3.69 -9.39 18.68
N ILE A 211 2.85 -9.50 17.64
CA ILE A 211 3.01 -8.71 16.41
C ILE A 211 2.90 -7.22 16.70
N ILE A 212 1.85 -6.78 17.41
CA ILE A 212 1.65 -5.36 17.73
C ILE A 212 2.85 -4.78 18.48
N ARG A 213 3.33 -5.46 19.54
CA ARG A 213 4.52 -5.04 20.30
C ARG A 213 5.76 -5.01 19.41
N GLY A 214 5.98 -6.08 18.63
CA GLY A 214 7.10 -6.17 17.68
C GLY A 214 7.12 -4.99 16.70
N VAL A 215 5.97 -4.62 16.12
CA VAL A 215 5.89 -3.46 15.21
C VAL A 215 6.21 -2.16 15.95
N VAL A 216 5.63 -1.94 17.13
CA VAL A 216 5.81 -0.68 17.88
C VAL A 216 7.25 -0.53 18.36
N ASN A 217 7.81 -1.54 19.02
CA ASN A 217 9.13 -1.47 19.63
C ASN A 217 10.23 -1.38 18.57
N THR A 218 10.12 -2.21 17.50
CA THR A 218 11.09 -2.17 16.40
C THR A 218 11.05 -0.84 15.65
N ARG A 219 9.85 -0.31 15.36
CA ARG A 219 9.73 1.00 14.70
C ARG A 219 10.31 2.12 15.57
N ASN A 220 10.02 2.12 16.86
CA ASN A 220 10.55 3.15 17.77
C ASN A 220 12.08 3.04 17.90
N TYR A 221 12.62 1.82 18.01
CA TYR A 221 14.06 1.62 18.02
C TYR A 221 14.72 2.13 16.73
N LEU A 222 14.27 1.67 15.57
CA LEU A 222 14.86 2.06 14.29
C LEU A 222 14.67 3.54 13.93
N THR A 223 13.77 4.25 14.62
CA THR A 223 13.57 5.69 14.43
C THR A 223 14.44 6.51 15.36
N HIS A 224 14.70 6.05 16.58
CA HIS A 224 15.34 6.82 17.65
C HIS A 224 16.66 6.21 18.13
N TYR A 225 16.91 4.92 17.83
CA TYR A 225 18.08 4.14 18.27
C TYR A 225 18.33 4.24 19.79
N SER A 226 17.23 4.28 20.60
CA SER A 226 17.34 4.31 22.05
C SER A 226 17.77 2.94 22.59
N LYS A 227 18.81 2.91 23.43
CA LYS A 227 19.37 1.67 23.98
C LYS A 227 18.35 0.84 24.78
N GLU A 228 17.40 1.50 25.44
CA GLU A 228 16.36 0.88 26.24
C GLU A 228 15.42 -0.01 25.40
N LEU A 229 15.26 0.30 24.12
CA LEU A 229 14.39 -0.47 23.20
C LEU A 229 15.13 -1.55 22.43
N GLU A 230 16.47 -1.60 22.51
CA GLU A 230 17.28 -2.50 21.71
C GLU A 230 16.99 -3.98 22.01
N GLU A 231 16.78 -4.34 23.28
CA GLU A 231 16.49 -5.70 23.72
C GLU A 231 15.09 -6.18 23.28
N GLU A 232 14.13 -5.25 23.18
CA GLU A 232 12.76 -5.54 22.78
C GLU A 232 12.54 -5.49 21.25
N THR A 233 13.59 -5.19 20.50
CA THR A 233 13.54 -5.04 19.05
C THR A 233 13.58 -6.39 18.35
N VAL A 234 12.67 -6.61 17.42
CA VAL A 234 12.68 -7.80 16.56
C VAL A 234 13.82 -7.69 15.55
N LYS A 235 14.66 -8.72 15.43
CA LYS A 235 15.87 -8.71 14.58
C LYS A 235 15.95 -9.97 13.71
N GLY A 236 16.77 -9.95 12.67
CA GLY A 236 17.12 -11.12 11.86
C GLY A 236 15.92 -11.83 11.23
N ALA A 237 15.84 -13.15 11.38
CA ALA A 237 14.79 -13.99 10.83
C ALA A 237 13.39 -13.62 11.36
N ASP A 238 13.28 -13.26 12.64
CA ASP A 238 12.00 -12.86 13.24
C ASP A 238 11.50 -11.53 12.64
N LEU A 239 12.41 -10.60 12.32
CA LEU A 239 12.05 -9.36 11.63
C LEU A 239 11.55 -9.64 10.20
N TRP A 240 12.18 -10.59 9.51
CA TRP A 240 11.70 -11.03 8.20
C TRP A 240 10.29 -11.60 8.28
N VAL A 241 10.02 -12.49 9.25
CA VAL A 241 8.68 -13.06 9.49
C VAL A 241 7.67 -11.96 9.82
N LEU A 242 8.05 -10.97 10.63
CA LEU A 242 7.19 -9.84 10.95
C LEU A 242 6.85 -9.03 9.69
N CYS A 243 7.84 -8.75 8.83
CA CYS A 243 7.61 -8.08 7.54
C CYS A 243 6.65 -8.87 6.65
N GLN A 244 6.79 -10.20 6.57
CA GLN A 244 5.89 -11.04 5.78
C GLN A 244 4.43 -10.92 6.27
N LYS A 245 4.21 -10.96 7.59
CA LYS A 245 2.87 -10.78 8.17
C LYS A 245 2.30 -9.39 7.92
N MET A 246 3.11 -8.35 8.05
CA MET A 246 2.69 -6.97 7.76
C MET A 246 2.33 -6.79 6.28
N GLU A 247 3.12 -7.36 5.39
CA GLU A 247 2.86 -7.37 3.94
C GLU A 247 1.54 -8.09 3.62
N ALA A 248 1.31 -9.27 4.19
CA ALA A 248 0.06 -10.02 4.01
C ALA A 248 -1.17 -9.23 4.51
N ILE A 249 -1.08 -8.66 5.71
CA ILE A 249 -2.17 -7.82 6.27
C ILE A 249 -2.46 -6.64 5.34
N PHE A 250 -1.41 -5.99 4.81
CA PHE A 250 -1.56 -4.89 3.87
C PHE A 250 -2.27 -5.34 2.58
N GLN A 251 -1.89 -6.51 2.06
CA GLN A 251 -2.51 -7.10 0.86
C GLN A 251 -4.01 -7.34 1.07
N LEU A 252 -4.43 -7.83 2.23
CA LEU A 252 -5.85 -8.03 2.52
C LEU A 252 -6.64 -6.70 2.52
N HIS A 253 -6.05 -5.65 3.08
CA HIS A 253 -6.68 -4.33 3.05
C HIS A 253 -6.74 -3.74 1.65
N LEU A 254 -5.72 -3.92 0.82
CA LEU A 254 -5.75 -3.46 -0.57
C LEU A 254 -6.77 -4.24 -1.40
N LEU A 255 -6.93 -5.56 -1.19
CA LEU A 255 -8.02 -6.34 -1.81
C LEU A 255 -9.39 -5.77 -1.44
N GLN A 256 -9.60 -5.42 -0.17
CA GLN A 256 -10.84 -4.79 0.28
C GLN A 256 -11.06 -3.42 -0.39
N GLN A 257 -10.02 -2.60 -0.57
CA GLN A 257 -10.10 -1.31 -1.28
C GLN A 257 -10.45 -1.49 -2.76
N LEU A 258 -10.04 -2.59 -3.36
CA LEU A 258 -10.42 -2.96 -4.74
C LEU A 258 -11.89 -3.40 -4.86
N GLY A 259 -12.58 -3.65 -3.74
CA GLY A 259 -13.98 -4.07 -3.73
C GLY A 259 -14.19 -5.58 -3.58
N PHE A 260 -13.11 -6.35 -3.34
CA PHE A 260 -13.28 -7.77 -3.03
C PHE A 260 -14.09 -7.94 -1.73
N THR A 261 -15.08 -8.80 -1.78
CA THR A 261 -15.89 -9.19 -0.62
C THR A 261 -15.07 -10.00 0.37
N LYS A 262 -15.58 -10.13 1.60
CA LYS A 262 -14.93 -10.96 2.63
C LYS A 262 -14.79 -12.42 2.20
N ASP A 263 -15.79 -12.96 1.50
CA ASP A 263 -15.79 -14.34 1.03
C ASP A 263 -14.77 -14.56 -0.10
N GLU A 264 -14.63 -13.59 -1.01
CA GLU A 264 -13.60 -13.61 -2.06
C GLU A 264 -12.19 -13.49 -1.46
N ILE A 265 -11.98 -12.60 -0.49
CA ILE A 265 -10.70 -12.49 0.24
C ILE A 265 -10.39 -13.81 0.97
N GLN A 266 -11.39 -14.44 1.59
CA GLN A 266 -11.27 -15.76 2.21
C GLN A 266 -10.85 -16.82 1.18
N ALA A 267 -11.49 -16.84 0.02
CA ALA A 267 -11.16 -17.78 -1.06
C ALA A 267 -9.72 -17.58 -1.56
N ILE A 268 -9.29 -16.32 -1.72
CA ILE A 268 -7.90 -15.96 -2.07
C ILE A 268 -6.93 -16.47 -1.01
N LEU A 269 -7.20 -16.20 0.27
CA LEU A 269 -6.39 -16.68 1.39
C LEU A 269 -6.27 -18.21 1.40
N THR A 270 -7.37 -18.91 1.11
CA THR A 270 -7.41 -20.38 1.14
C THR A 270 -6.67 -21.00 -0.05
N SER A 271 -6.65 -20.35 -1.21
CA SER A 271 -6.06 -20.89 -2.44
C SER A 271 -4.61 -20.42 -2.70
N ASN A 272 -4.20 -19.27 -2.14
CA ASN A 272 -2.89 -18.68 -2.41
C ASN A 272 -1.83 -19.18 -1.43
N HIS A 273 -0.93 -20.05 -1.89
CA HIS A 273 0.14 -20.62 -1.07
C HIS A 273 1.10 -19.57 -0.51
N LYS A 274 1.44 -18.55 -1.30
CA LYS A 274 2.37 -17.49 -0.87
C LYS A 274 1.79 -16.66 0.26
N LEU A 275 0.50 -16.34 0.18
CA LEU A 275 -0.19 -15.57 1.21
C LEU A 275 -0.34 -16.36 2.52
N LYS A 276 -0.64 -17.68 2.42
CA LYS A 276 -0.63 -18.58 3.58
C LYS A 276 0.73 -18.63 4.27
N GLN A 277 1.80 -18.82 3.49
CA GLN A 277 3.17 -18.84 4.03
C GLN A 277 3.52 -17.56 4.78
N LYS A 278 3.06 -16.39 4.31
CA LYS A 278 3.27 -15.11 5.00
C LYS A 278 2.63 -15.08 6.39
N PHE A 279 1.52 -15.79 6.61
CA PHE A 279 0.90 -15.94 7.94
C PHE A 279 1.52 -17.05 8.78
N GLY A 280 2.36 -17.91 8.21
CA GLY A 280 3.00 -19.05 8.88
C GLY A 280 2.13 -20.31 8.87
N GLU A 281 1.17 -20.40 7.97
CA GLU A 281 0.44 -21.63 7.65
C GLU A 281 1.25 -22.39 6.57
N ILE A 282 1.76 -23.58 6.92
CA ILE A 282 2.45 -24.50 6.00
C ILE A 282 1.45 -25.58 5.56
#